data_f8bd7ddec3adeb453c1f9ee1a2f681b3
#
_entry.id   f8bd7ddec3adeb453c1f9ee1a2f681b3
#
_cell.length_a   1.000
_cell.length_b   1.000
_cell.length_c   1.000
_cell.angle_alpha   90.00
_cell.angle_beta   90.00
_cell.angle_gamma   90.00
#
_symmetry.space_group_name_H-M   'P 1'
#
loop_
_entity.id
_entity.type
_entity.pdbx_description
1 polymer ?
#
loop_
_entity_poly.entity_id
_entity_poly.type
_entity_poly.pdbx_seq_one_letter_code
_entity_poly.pdbx_strand_id
1 'polypeptide(L)'
;ADEPTTALDVTTQAQIIAMVRDLQRDFGTAVVWISHDLGVIGEVADTVTVLHDGAVVEQGAVAAIFDEPRQDYTRELLAARPLLDGAGPRPAPADAEVLLAVQGLDVRYSGVHAVDDVSFQIRRGATLGLVGESGSGKSTVAAALTGLVTPHGGSARLDGVDVLGRRADRRRISMVFQDPFASLNPRMAVGVSIEEPLVVHGLAEGRAQRRARVAEMLDMVGLDPDFATRYPHELSGGQRQRISIARALAVQPDLLILDEATAALDVSVQAKVLDLLARLQDELNLTYLFIGHDLAVIERMSHDVLVLQSGRTVEYRSATELFSAPEQDYTRALLAAVPPARPTRS
;
A
#
# COMPACT_ATOMS: atom_id res chain seq x y z
N ALA A 1 19.47 -11.31 -12.21
CA ALA A 1 18.91 -10.30 -11.32
C ALA A 1 17.57 -10.84 -10.81
N ASP A 2 17.51 -11.15 -9.54
CA ASP A 2 16.33 -11.69 -8.89
C ASP A 2 15.71 -10.56 -8.03
N GLU A 3 14.52 -10.09 -8.44
CA GLU A 3 13.78 -8.99 -7.82
C GLU A 3 14.65 -7.74 -7.49
N PRO A 4 15.49 -7.23 -8.42
CA PRO A 4 16.51 -6.24 -8.07
C PRO A 4 15.94 -4.84 -7.78
N THR A 5 14.67 -4.61 -8.05
CA THR A 5 13.98 -3.33 -7.84
C THR A 5 12.85 -3.42 -6.81
N THR A 6 12.61 -4.59 -6.22
CA THR A 6 11.60 -4.77 -5.18
C THR A 6 11.89 -3.88 -3.97
N ALA A 7 10.87 -3.22 -3.45
CA ALA A 7 10.94 -2.27 -2.34
C ALA A 7 11.75 -0.97 -2.62
N LEU A 8 12.08 -0.66 -3.88
CA LEU A 8 12.62 0.62 -4.27
C LEU A 8 11.48 1.59 -4.67
N ASP A 9 11.69 2.87 -4.41
CA ASP A 9 10.82 3.89 -4.99
C ASP A 9 11.01 3.98 -6.51
N VAL A 10 10.01 4.54 -7.21
CA VAL A 10 9.97 4.59 -8.69
C VAL A 10 11.17 5.31 -9.28
N THR A 11 11.73 6.32 -8.63
CA THR A 11 12.88 7.10 -9.08
C THR A 11 14.15 6.26 -9.01
N THR A 12 14.40 5.61 -7.89
CA THR A 12 15.54 4.70 -7.69
C THR A 12 15.43 3.48 -8.63
N GLN A 13 14.23 2.92 -8.80
CA GLN A 13 13.97 1.83 -9.75
C GLN A 13 14.37 2.23 -11.18
N ALA A 14 13.94 3.40 -11.67
CA ALA A 14 14.31 3.89 -13.00
C ALA A 14 15.83 4.05 -13.17
N GLN A 15 16.53 4.53 -12.13
CA GLN A 15 18.00 4.65 -12.15
C GLN A 15 18.69 3.28 -12.24
N ILE A 16 18.23 2.27 -11.51
CA ILE A 16 18.80 0.90 -11.58
C ILE A 16 18.56 0.30 -12.97
N ILE A 17 17.36 0.47 -13.52
CA ILE A 17 17.03 0.02 -14.87
C ILE A 17 17.97 0.66 -15.90
N ALA A 18 18.17 1.97 -15.85
CA ALA A 18 19.07 2.69 -16.74
C ALA A 18 20.53 2.18 -16.60
N MET A 19 21.00 2.01 -15.39
CA MET A 19 22.34 1.49 -15.11
C MET A 19 22.54 0.07 -15.69
N VAL A 20 21.57 -0.83 -15.53
CA VAL A 20 21.66 -2.20 -16.08
C VAL A 20 21.67 -2.16 -17.61
N ARG A 21 20.88 -1.31 -18.24
CA ARG A 21 20.90 -1.12 -19.70
C ARG A 21 22.26 -0.61 -20.22
N ASP A 22 22.88 0.32 -19.50
CA ASP A 22 24.21 0.81 -19.84
C ASP A 22 25.24 -0.30 -19.73
N LEU A 23 25.21 -1.12 -18.67
CA LEU A 23 26.08 -2.29 -18.52
C LEU A 23 25.87 -3.32 -19.64
N GLN A 24 24.62 -3.61 -20.03
CA GLN A 24 24.33 -4.50 -21.16
C GLN A 24 24.95 -3.98 -22.46
N ARG A 25 24.80 -2.69 -22.74
CA ARG A 25 25.34 -2.06 -23.94
C ARG A 25 26.87 -2.07 -23.94
N ASP A 26 27.49 -1.71 -22.82
CA ASP A 26 28.94 -1.48 -22.75
C ASP A 26 29.73 -2.82 -22.67
N PHE A 27 29.17 -3.86 -22.06
CA PHE A 27 29.83 -5.15 -21.86
C PHE A 27 29.22 -6.28 -22.68
N GLY A 28 28.14 -6.09 -23.40
CA GLY A 28 27.46 -7.14 -24.15
C GLY A 28 26.91 -8.26 -23.26
N THR A 29 26.60 -7.98 -21.99
CA THR A 29 26.17 -8.96 -21.00
C THR A 29 24.71 -9.35 -21.24
N ALA A 30 24.40 -10.64 -21.30
CA ALA A 30 23.02 -11.12 -21.24
C ALA A 30 22.51 -11.07 -19.79
N VAL A 31 21.29 -10.58 -19.61
CA VAL A 31 20.66 -10.47 -18.29
C VAL A 31 19.40 -11.31 -18.24
N VAL A 32 19.30 -12.17 -17.22
CA VAL A 32 18.03 -12.79 -16.82
C VAL A 32 17.47 -11.95 -15.69
N TRP A 33 16.29 -11.34 -15.93
CA TRP A 33 15.58 -10.50 -14.96
C TRP A 33 14.36 -11.24 -14.44
N ILE A 34 14.29 -11.44 -13.13
CA ILE A 34 13.12 -12.04 -12.46
C ILE A 34 12.43 -10.91 -11.71
N SER A 35 11.14 -10.72 -11.99
CA SER A 35 10.29 -9.74 -11.29
C SER A 35 8.82 -10.10 -11.45
N HIS A 36 8.03 -9.71 -10.46
CA HIS A 36 6.58 -9.69 -10.55
C HIS A 36 6.05 -8.34 -11.12
N ASP A 37 6.90 -7.32 -11.23
CA ASP A 37 6.53 -6.03 -11.83
C ASP A 37 6.59 -6.12 -13.36
N LEU A 38 5.40 -6.28 -13.97
CA LEU A 38 5.25 -6.34 -15.43
C LEU A 38 5.64 -5.04 -16.12
N GLY A 39 5.57 -3.88 -15.42
CA GLY A 39 6.03 -2.61 -15.94
C GLY A 39 7.53 -2.62 -16.19
N VAL A 40 8.27 -3.07 -15.21
CA VAL A 40 9.72 -3.25 -15.32
C VAL A 40 10.06 -4.26 -16.41
N ILE A 41 9.38 -5.41 -16.44
CA ILE A 41 9.60 -6.43 -17.48
C ILE A 41 9.35 -5.85 -18.88
N GLY A 42 8.24 -5.12 -19.07
CA GLY A 42 7.93 -4.46 -20.35
C GLY A 42 8.98 -3.44 -20.79
N GLU A 43 9.72 -2.89 -19.83
CA GLU A 43 10.78 -1.94 -20.10
C GLU A 43 12.14 -2.57 -20.41
N VAL A 44 12.52 -3.63 -19.67
CA VAL A 44 13.90 -4.19 -19.74
C VAL A 44 14.04 -5.40 -20.65
N ALA A 45 13.00 -6.20 -20.84
CA ALA A 45 13.08 -7.51 -21.49
C ALA A 45 12.91 -7.44 -23.02
N ASP A 46 13.65 -8.29 -23.74
CA ASP A 46 13.40 -8.57 -25.15
C ASP A 46 12.45 -9.77 -25.28
N THR A 47 12.58 -10.78 -24.41
CA THR A 47 11.73 -11.97 -24.35
C THR A 47 11.24 -12.17 -22.91
N VAL A 48 10.02 -12.69 -22.78
CA VAL A 48 9.38 -12.95 -21.49
C VAL A 48 9.01 -14.43 -21.39
N THR A 49 9.28 -15.01 -20.23
CA THR A 49 8.79 -16.33 -19.84
C THR A 49 7.89 -16.18 -18.63
N VAL A 50 6.60 -16.51 -18.79
CA VAL A 50 5.61 -16.47 -17.70
C VAL A 50 5.63 -17.81 -16.98
N LEU A 51 5.80 -17.78 -15.66
CA LEU A 51 5.83 -18.97 -14.80
C LEU A 51 4.61 -18.97 -13.85
N HIS A 52 4.03 -20.16 -13.67
CA HIS A 52 2.98 -20.40 -12.67
C HIS A 52 3.14 -21.81 -12.10
N ASP A 53 3.12 -21.93 -10.77
CA ASP A 53 3.30 -23.19 -10.03
C ASP A 53 4.53 -24.01 -10.50
N GLY A 54 5.64 -23.31 -10.79
CA GLY A 54 6.90 -23.94 -11.22
C GLY A 54 6.90 -24.41 -12.68
N ALA A 55 5.83 -24.18 -13.45
CA ALA A 55 5.73 -24.53 -14.87
C ALA A 55 5.76 -23.29 -15.78
N VAL A 56 6.32 -23.45 -16.99
CA VAL A 56 6.23 -22.41 -18.03
C VAL A 56 4.83 -22.39 -18.59
N VAL A 57 4.12 -21.26 -18.44
CA VAL A 57 2.76 -21.05 -18.97
C VAL A 57 2.83 -20.50 -20.39
N GLU A 58 3.67 -19.47 -20.59
CA GLU A 58 3.80 -18.80 -21.87
C GLU A 58 5.21 -18.23 -22.04
N GLN A 59 5.69 -18.20 -23.30
CA GLN A 59 7.00 -17.62 -23.64
C GLN A 59 6.92 -16.94 -25.00
N GLY A 60 7.52 -15.76 -25.13
CA GLY A 60 7.55 -15.03 -26.39
C GLY A 60 8.30 -13.70 -26.31
N ALA A 61 8.30 -12.98 -27.44
CA ALA A 61 8.76 -11.59 -27.45
C ALA A 61 7.89 -10.75 -26.52
N VAL A 62 8.48 -9.76 -25.84
CA VAL A 62 7.78 -8.93 -24.86
C VAL A 62 6.53 -8.30 -25.45
N ALA A 63 6.59 -7.74 -26.66
CA ALA A 63 5.43 -7.15 -27.34
C ALA A 63 4.29 -8.16 -27.54
N ALA A 64 4.61 -9.40 -27.98
CA ALA A 64 3.60 -10.43 -28.20
C ALA A 64 2.90 -10.87 -26.90
N ILE A 65 3.65 -10.97 -25.79
CA ILE A 65 3.09 -11.32 -24.47
C ILE A 65 2.15 -10.22 -23.97
N PHE A 66 2.49 -8.95 -24.20
CA PHE A 66 1.70 -7.81 -23.69
C PHE A 66 0.49 -7.49 -24.59
N ASP A 67 0.62 -7.58 -25.92
CA ASP A 67 -0.42 -7.17 -26.86
C ASP A 67 -1.37 -8.32 -27.24
N GLU A 68 -0.85 -9.55 -27.32
CA GLU A 68 -1.60 -10.73 -27.77
C GLU A 68 -1.33 -11.97 -26.88
N PRO A 69 -1.59 -11.90 -25.55
CA PRO A 69 -1.39 -13.02 -24.65
C PRO A 69 -2.30 -14.20 -25.05
N ARG A 70 -1.71 -15.40 -25.17
CA ARG A 70 -2.43 -16.60 -25.62
C ARG A 70 -3.02 -17.40 -24.47
N GLN A 71 -2.40 -17.33 -23.31
CA GLN A 71 -2.80 -18.09 -22.13
C GLN A 71 -3.69 -17.25 -21.21
N ASP A 72 -4.71 -17.89 -20.60
CA ASP A 72 -5.65 -17.21 -19.70
C ASP A 72 -4.93 -16.60 -18.49
N TYR A 73 -3.99 -17.34 -17.90
CA TYR A 73 -3.21 -16.84 -16.77
C TYR A 73 -2.41 -15.56 -17.11
N THR A 74 -1.80 -15.52 -18.32
CA THR A 74 -1.08 -14.31 -18.78
C THR A 74 -2.03 -13.13 -18.93
N ARG A 75 -3.24 -13.36 -19.47
CA ARG A 75 -4.29 -12.33 -19.59
C ARG A 75 -4.74 -11.82 -18.22
N GLU A 76 -4.98 -12.72 -17.28
CA GLU A 76 -5.34 -12.35 -15.90
C GLU A 76 -4.24 -11.54 -15.22
N LEU A 77 -2.97 -11.96 -15.40
CA LEU A 77 -1.82 -11.27 -14.82
C LEU A 77 -1.68 -9.83 -15.36
N LEU A 78 -1.81 -9.65 -16.67
CA LEU A 78 -1.77 -8.35 -17.32
C LEU A 78 -2.96 -7.45 -16.93
N ALA A 79 -4.17 -8.03 -16.85
CA ALA A 79 -5.39 -7.32 -16.47
C ALA A 79 -5.36 -6.88 -14.97
N ALA A 80 -4.66 -7.62 -14.14
CA ALA A 80 -4.52 -7.30 -12.70
C ALA A 80 -3.54 -6.16 -12.44
N ARG A 81 -2.72 -5.78 -13.43
CA ARG A 81 -1.70 -4.73 -13.27
C ARG A 81 -2.36 -3.37 -13.05
N PRO A 82 -1.99 -2.64 -11.98
CA PRO A 82 -2.39 -1.25 -11.83
C PRO A 82 -1.78 -0.40 -12.95
N LEU A 83 -2.57 0.44 -13.57
CA LEU A 83 -2.13 1.37 -14.62
C LEU A 83 -2.50 2.79 -14.21
N LEU A 84 -1.69 3.76 -14.61
CA LEU A 84 -2.06 5.17 -14.57
C LEU A 84 -3.00 5.43 -15.75
N ASP A 85 -4.31 5.42 -15.52
CA ASP A 85 -5.34 5.55 -16.56
C ASP A 85 -6.32 6.71 -16.30
N GLY A 86 -6.12 7.43 -15.20
CA GLY A 86 -6.99 8.53 -14.80
C GLY A 86 -8.36 8.08 -14.27
N ALA A 87 -8.55 6.78 -14.11
CA ALA A 87 -9.84 6.22 -13.69
C ALA A 87 -10.12 6.34 -12.19
N GLY A 88 -9.19 6.78 -11.39
CA GLY A 88 -9.26 7.04 -9.93
C GLY A 88 -10.45 6.48 -9.14
N PRO A 89 -10.49 6.53 -7.84
CA PRO A 89 -11.65 6.10 -7.07
C PRO A 89 -12.84 7.02 -7.32
N ARG A 90 -14.04 6.55 -6.98
CA ARG A 90 -15.22 7.42 -6.98
C ARG A 90 -14.96 8.67 -6.13
N PRO A 91 -15.38 9.86 -6.57
CA PRO A 91 -15.19 11.08 -5.79
C PRO A 91 -15.74 10.90 -4.37
N ALA A 92 -14.98 11.32 -3.37
CA ALA A 92 -15.53 11.38 -2.02
C ALA A 92 -16.79 12.26 -2.00
N PRO A 93 -17.80 11.96 -1.18
CA PRO A 93 -18.97 12.80 -1.07
C PRO A 93 -18.54 14.25 -0.79
N ALA A 94 -19.05 15.21 -1.57
CA ALA A 94 -18.65 16.63 -1.49
C ALA A 94 -18.88 17.21 -0.09
N ASP A 95 -19.92 16.74 0.60
CA ASP A 95 -20.33 17.20 1.93
C ASP A 95 -19.76 16.36 3.07
N ALA A 96 -18.81 15.45 2.80
CA ALA A 96 -18.21 14.63 3.86
C ALA A 96 -17.41 15.48 4.83
N GLU A 97 -17.71 15.35 6.12
CA GLU A 97 -17.00 16.04 7.20
C GLU A 97 -15.53 15.62 7.27
N VAL A 98 -14.67 16.53 7.74
CA VAL A 98 -13.27 16.21 8.01
C VAL A 98 -13.20 15.30 9.23
N LEU A 99 -12.73 14.06 9.01
CA LEU A 99 -12.47 13.11 10.09
C LEU A 99 -11.14 13.38 10.78
N LEU A 100 -10.06 13.51 10.00
CA LEU A 100 -8.72 13.80 10.52
C LEU A 100 -8.23 15.15 9.98
N ALA A 101 -7.77 16.01 10.90
CA ALA A 101 -7.07 17.24 10.57
C ALA A 101 -5.68 17.25 11.24
N VAL A 102 -4.63 17.34 10.43
CA VAL A 102 -3.22 17.44 10.87
C VAL A 102 -2.73 18.84 10.51
N GLN A 103 -2.08 19.52 11.46
CA GLN A 103 -1.56 20.87 11.27
C GLN A 103 -0.14 20.98 11.84
N GLY A 104 0.80 21.37 11.00
CA GLY A 104 2.18 21.68 11.39
C GLY A 104 2.93 20.53 12.03
N LEU A 105 2.68 19.27 11.60
CA LEU A 105 3.29 18.09 12.20
C LEU A 105 4.81 18.16 12.05
N ASP A 106 5.53 18.10 13.19
CA ASP A 106 6.98 18.15 13.29
C ASP A 106 7.50 16.92 14.03
N VAL A 107 8.37 16.12 13.37
CA VAL A 107 9.01 14.95 13.98
C VAL A 107 10.50 14.95 13.66
N ARG A 108 11.33 14.75 14.68
CA ARG A 108 12.79 14.75 14.58
C ARG A 108 13.39 13.51 15.21
N TYR A 109 14.43 12.96 14.58
CA TYR A 109 15.23 11.85 15.11
C TYR A 109 16.69 12.25 15.13
N SER A 110 17.36 12.24 16.29
CA SER A 110 18.83 12.36 16.39
C SER A 110 19.48 13.35 15.40
N GLY A 111 18.86 14.53 15.21
CA GLY A 111 19.35 15.58 14.30
C GLY A 111 18.79 15.54 12.87
N VAL A 112 17.96 14.55 12.52
CA VAL A 112 17.25 14.51 11.24
C VAL A 112 15.83 15.02 11.42
N HIS A 113 15.42 16.01 10.62
CA HIS A 113 14.05 16.51 10.56
C HIS A 113 13.25 15.62 9.62
N ALA A 114 12.64 14.57 10.17
CA ALA A 114 11.97 13.54 9.39
C ALA A 114 10.59 13.96 8.86
N VAL A 115 9.89 14.84 9.60
CA VAL A 115 8.64 15.50 9.18
C VAL A 115 8.73 16.96 9.63
N ASP A 116 8.56 17.90 8.71
CA ASP A 116 8.76 19.33 8.89
C ASP A 116 7.55 20.12 8.39
N ASP A 117 6.73 20.60 9.31
CA ASP A 117 5.54 21.44 9.06
C ASP A 117 4.51 20.79 8.10
N VAL A 118 4.24 19.49 8.26
CA VAL A 118 3.29 18.78 7.40
C VAL A 118 1.86 18.98 7.86
N SER A 119 1.00 19.44 6.94
CA SER A 119 -0.43 19.71 7.20
C SER A 119 -1.30 19.07 6.13
N PHE A 120 -2.38 18.40 6.53
CA PHE A 120 -3.36 17.78 5.63
C PHE A 120 -4.68 17.47 6.36
N GLN A 121 -5.69 17.10 5.57
CA GLN A 121 -6.99 16.68 6.09
C GLN A 121 -7.44 15.40 5.37
N ILE A 122 -8.21 14.57 6.06
CA ILE A 122 -8.87 13.41 5.47
C ILE A 122 -10.35 13.49 5.80
N ARG A 123 -11.20 13.47 4.76
CA ARG A 123 -12.65 13.43 4.91
C ARG A 123 -13.11 12.03 5.29
N ARG A 124 -14.18 11.92 6.04
CA ARG A 124 -14.78 10.63 6.43
C ARG A 124 -15.17 9.82 5.20
N GLY A 125 -14.82 8.53 5.20
CA GLY A 125 -15.05 7.64 4.07
C GLY A 125 -14.12 7.87 2.87
N ALA A 126 -13.20 8.85 2.94
CA ALA A 126 -12.23 9.11 1.87
C ALA A 126 -10.88 8.42 2.12
N THR A 127 -10.09 8.33 1.09
CA THR A 127 -8.69 7.88 1.13
C THR A 127 -7.76 9.06 0.81
N LEU A 128 -6.80 9.33 1.70
CA LEU A 128 -5.64 10.15 1.39
C LEU A 128 -4.47 9.26 1.00
N GLY A 129 -3.97 9.40 -0.23
CA GLY A 129 -2.72 8.81 -0.67
C GLY A 129 -1.52 9.64 -0.17
N LEU A 130 -0.53 8.98 0.41
CA LEU A 130 0.71 9.62 0.86
C LEU A 130 1.88 9.03 0.08
N VAL A 131 2.50 9.82 -0.78
CA VAL A 131 3.53 9.41 -1.72
C VAL A 131 4.82 10.20 -1.55
N GLY A 132 5.92 9.68 -2.10
CA GLY A 132 7.25 10.27 -2.09
C GLY A 132 8.33 9.19 -2.05
N GLU A 133 9.57 9.57 -2.28
CA GLU A 133 10.73 8.67 -2.25
C GLU A 133 10.93 7.98 -0.89
N SER A 134 11.77 6.95 -0.85
CA SER A 134 12.19 6.31 0.39
C SER A 134 12.86 7.36 1.31
N GLY A 135 12.52 7.34 2.58
CA GLY A 135 13.03 8.34 3.55
C GLY A 135 12.35 9.71 3.49
N SER A 136 11.30 9.92 2.67
CA SER A 136 10.59 11.21 2.60
C SER A 136 9.74 11.56 3.84
N GLY A 137 9.58 10.64 4.80
CA GLY A 137 8.86 10.86 6.05
C GLY A 137 7.48 10.19 6.15
N LYS A 138 7.02 9.46 5.13
CA LYS A 138 5.68 8.82 5.08
C LYS A 138 5.37 7.95 6.30
N SER A 139 6.20 6.94 6.56
CA SER A 139 6.00 6.03 7.71
C SER A 139 6.20 6.76 9.06
N THR A 140 6.93 7.89 9.07
CA THR A 140 7.04 8.74 10.27
C THR A 140 5.74 9.46 10.57
N VAL A 141 5.01 9.93 9.55
CA VAL A 141 3.66 10.50 9.71
C VAL A 141 2.72 9.43 10.31
N ALA A 142 2.72 8.21 9.77
CA ALA A 142 1.93 7.09 10.31
C ALA A 142 2.30 6.77 11.76
N ALA A 143 3.60 6.71 12.07
CA ALA A 143 4.10 6.44 13.42
C ALA A 143 3.70 7.53 14.43
N ALA A 144 3.66 8.79 14.01
CA ALA A 144 3.19 9.88 14.86
C ALA A 144 1.69 9.78 15.16
N LEU A 145 0.86 9.50 14.13
CA LEU A 145 -0.59 9.35 14.28
C LEU A 145 -0.98 8.14 15.14
N THR A 146 -0.24 7.05 15.04
CA THR A 146 -0.46 5.83 15.86
C THR A 146 0.20 5.93 17.25
N GLY A 147 0.99 7.00 17.48
CA GLY A 147 1.69 7.25 18.74
C GLY A 147 2.87 6.32 19.00
N LEU A 148 3.40 5.68 17.97
CA LEU A 148 4.68 4.98 18.02
C LEU A 148 5.83 5.95 18.17
N VAL A 149 5.66 7.20 17.70
CA VAL A 149 6.60 8.29 17.84
C VAL A 149 5.88 9.50 18.42
N THR A 150 6.55 10.21 19.35
CA THR A 150 6.02 11.46 19.89
C THR A 150 6.50 12.62 19.02
N PRO A 151 5.59 13.38 18.39
CA PRO A 151 5.98 14.55 17.61
C PRO A 151 6.56 15.66 18.51
N HIS A 152 7.38 16.52 17.91
CA HIS A 152 7.99 17.68 18.55
C HIS A 152 7.09 18.92 18.47
N GLY A 153 6.19 18.96 17.49
CA GLY A 153 5.26 20.06 17.27
C GLY A 153 4.07 19.65 16.41
N GLY A 154 3.15 20.57 16.25
CA GLY A 154 1.93 20.38 15.48
C GLY A 154 0.77 19.82 16.29
N SER A 155 -0.32 19.55 15.58
CA SER A 155 -1.52 18.94 16.16
C SER A 155 -2.14 17.95 15.16
N ALA A 156 -2.79 16.91 15.68
CA ALA A 156 -3.64 16.02 14.89
C ALA A 156 -4.96 15.78 15.66
N ARG A 157 -6.07 16.02 14.99
CA ARG A 157 -7.39 15.88 15.59
C ARG A 157 -8.26 14.94 14.76
N LEU A 158 -8.78 13.90 15.41
CA LEU A 158 -9.76 12.97 14.86
C LEU A 158 -11.12 13.31 15.43
N ASP A 159 -12.10 13.75 14.60
CA ASP A 159 -13.37 14.34 15.04
C ASP A 159 -13.17 15.43 16.09
N GLY A 160 -12.21 16.32 15.89
CA GLY A 160 -11.91 17.39 16.83
C GLY A 160 -11.15 16.95 18.11
N VAL A 161 -10.97 15.64 18.34
CA VAL A 161 -10.24 15.10 19.52
C VAL A 161 -8.77 14.95 19.19
N ASP A 162 -7.88 15.45 20.07
CA ASP A 162 -6.43 15.29 19.90
C ASP A 162 -6.01 13.83 19.97
N VAL A 163 -5.28 13.36 18.93
CA VAL A 163 -4.75 11.99 18.84
C VAL A 163 -3.25 11.89 19.05
N LEU A 164 -2.53 13.01 19.21
CA LEU A 164 -1.10 13.02 19.51
C LEU A 164 -0.81 12.93 21.02
N GLY A 165 -1.79 13.29 21.85
CA GLY A 165 -1.66 13.31 23.29
C GLY A 165 -1.50 11.93 23.94
N ARG A 166 -0.94 11.90 25.15
CA ARG A 166 -0.75 10.65 25.93
C ARG A 166 -2.04 9.93 26.29
N ARG A 167 -3.19 10.61 26.26
CA ARG A 167 -4.52 10.09 26.62
C ARG A 167 -5.41 9.84 25.39
N ALA A 168 -4.83 9.91 24.18
CA ALA A 168 -5.59 9.66 22.96
C ALA A 168 -6.22 8.26 22.94
N ASP A 169 -7.48 8.16 22.56
CA ASP A 169 -8.12 6.87 22.29
C ASP A 169 -7.62 6.31 20.96
N ARG A 170 -6.56 5.52 21.06
CA ARG A 170 -5.86 4.95 19.90
C ARG A 170 -6.60 3.80 19.23
N ARG A 171 -7.72 3.33 19.78
CA ARG A 171 -8.57 2.33 19.11
C ARG A 171 -9.18 2.88 17.83
N ARG A 172 -9.38 4.21 17.77
CA ARG A 172 -9.95 4.88 16.62
C ARG A 172 -9.03 4.94 15.40
N ILE A 173 -7.72 4.72 15.60
CA ILE A 173 -6.71 4.66 14.54
C ILE A 173 -6.04 3.30 14.60
N SER A 174 -6.12 2.53 13.52
CA SER A 174 -5.42 1.26 13.38
C SER A 174 -4.48 1.29 12.20
N MET A 175 -3.51 0.38 12.18
CA MET A 175 -2.47 0.36 11.15
C MET A 175 -2.22 -1.07 10.67
N VAL A 176 -2.12 -1.21 9.35
CA VAL A 176 -1.60 -2.39 8.68
C VAL A 176 -0.17 -2.07 8.24
N PHE A 177 0.79 -2.86 8.70
CA PHE A 177 2.21 -2.64 8.44
C PHE A 177 2.63 -3.22 7.09
N GLN A 178 3.74 -2.71 6.57
CA GLN A 178 4.36 -3.07 5.30
C GLN A 178 4.66 -4.57 5.17
N ASP A 179 5.20 -5.18 6.22
CA ASP A 179 5.57 -6.60 6.23
C ASP A 179 4.54 -7.43 7.03
N PRO A 180 3.68 -8.20 6.34
CA PRO A 180 2.72 -9.07 7.00
C PRO A 180 3.38 -10.23 7.76
N PHE A 181 4.63 -10.62 7.42
CA PHE A 181 5.38 -11.62 8.17
C PHE A 181 5.84 -11.07 9.52
N ALA A 182 6.42 -9.87 9.54
CA ALA A 182 6.87 -9.25 10.78
C ALA A 182 5.70 -8.81 11.67
N SER A 183 4.51 -8.58 11.10
CA SER A 183 3.32 -8.15 11.85
C SER A 183 2.62 -9.27 12.61
N LEU A 184 2.83 -10.53 12.22
CA LEU A 184 2.22 -11.72 12.85
C LEU A 184 3.28 -12.54 13.58
N ASN A 185 2.99 -12.92 14.84
CA ASN A 185 3.88 -13.80 15.58
C ASN A 185 3.85 -15.22 14.95
N PRO A 186 4.99 -15.74 14.41
CA PRO A 186 5.01 -17.03 13.71
C PRO A 186 4.70 -18.24 14.62
N ARG A 187 4.72 -18.05 15.94
CA ARG A 187 4.46 -19.09 16.95
C ARG A 187 3.01 -19.07 17.46
N MET A 188 2.18 -18.17 16.96
CA MET A 188 0.79 -18.02 17.39
C MET A 188 -0.15 -18.33 16.23
N ALA A 189 -1.24 -19.06 16.52
CA ALA A 189 -2.30 -19.23 15.55
C ALA A 189 -2.93 -17.87 15.19
N VAL A 190 -3.32 -17.68 13.93
CA VAL A 190 -3.75 -16.35 13.44
C VAL A 190 -5.03 -15.86 14.12
N GLY A 191 -5.90 -16.77 14.57
CA GLY A 191 -7.07 -16.41 15.38
C GLY A 191 -6.70 -15.72 16.69
N VAL A 192 -5.57 -16.11 17.32
CA VAL A 192 -5.07 -15.44 18.54
C VAL A 192 -4.57 -14.04 18.22
N SER A 193 -3.92 -13.84 17.05
CA SER A 193 -3.48 -12.51 16.61
C SER A 193 -4.66 -11.57 16.36
N ILE A 194 -5.79 -12.06 15.82
CA ILE A 194 -7.01 -11.28 15.63
C ILE A 194 -7.72 -11.03 16.97
N GLU A 195 -7.67 -12.00 17.90
CA GLU A 195 -8.29 -11.90 19.24
C GLU A 195 -7.54 -10.89 20.14
N GLU A 196 -6.23 -10.73 19.97
CA GLU A 196 -5.38 -9.90 20.82
C GLU A 196 -5.92 -8.47 21.03
N PRO A 197 -6.25 -7.67 19.99
CA PRO A 197 -6.81 -6.34 20.18
C PRO A 197 -8.18 -6.34 20.87
N LEU A 198 -8.99 -7.38 20.70
CA LEU A 198 -10.27 -7.51 21.40
C LEU A 198 -10.07 -7.66 22.90
N VAL A 199 -9.05 -8.42 23.31
CA VAL A 199 -8.69 -8.63 24.73
C VAL A 199 -8.09 -7.35 25.32
N VAL A 200 -7.11 -6.75 24.63
CA VAL A 200 -6.40 -5.55 25.11
C VAL A 200 -7.35 -4.40 25.36
N HIS A 201 -8.35 -4.23 24.47
CA HIS A 201 -9.30 -3.12 24.55
C HIS A 201 -10.64 -3.49 25.22
N GLY A 202 -10.80 -4.72 25.71
CA GLY A 202 -12.03 -5.15 26.38
C GLY A 202 -13.26 -5.14 25.49
N LEU A 203 -13.11 -5.43 24.18
CA LEU A 203 -14.18 -5.33 23.19
C LEU A 203 -15.05 -6.58 23.07
N ALA A 204 -14.67 -7.67 23.76
CA ALA A 204 -15.44 -8.92 23.78
C ALA A 204 -15.27 -9.63 25.11
N GLU A 205 -16.41 -9.97 25.76
CA GLU A 205 -16.43 -10.64 27.04
C GLU A 205 -16.47 -12.16 26.86
N GLY A 206 -15.52 -12.85 27.49
CA GLY A 206 -15.46 -14.30 27.49
C GLY A 206 -15.01 -14.92 26.14
N ARG A 207 -14.62 -16.21 26.23
CA ARG A 207 -14.01 -16.93 25.10
C ARG A 207 -14.96 -17.13 23.91
N ALA A 208 -16.25 -17.35 24.19
CA ALA A 208 -17.23 -17.60 23.12
C ALA A 208 -17.44 -16.38 22.24
N GLN A 209 -17.58 -15.18 22.84
CA GLN A 209 -17.78 -13.93 22.10
C GLN A 209 -16.51 -13.56 21.30
N ARG A 210 -15.32 -13.73 21.87
CA ARG A 210 -14.07 -13.50 21.14
C ARG A 210 -13.92 -14.40 19.91
N ARG A 211 -14.24 -15.70 20.05
CA ARG A 211 -14.23 -16.63 18.91
C ARG A 211 -15.23 -16.25 17.82
N ALA A 212 -16.43 -15.83 18.20
CA ALA A 212 -17.43 -15.36 17.24
C ALA A 212 -16.92 -14.12 16.48
N ARG A 213 -16.31 -13.16 17.17
CA ARG A 213 -15.71 -11.97 16.55
C ARG A 213 -14.54 -12.32 15.63
N VAL A 214 -13.67 -13.25 16.02
CA VAL A 214 -12.58 -13.73 15.16
C VAL A 214 -13.12 -14.35 13.86
N ALA A 215 -14.17 -15.20 13.98
CA ALA A 215 -14.79 -15.79 12.80
C ALA A 215 -15.42 -14.73 11.88
N GLU A 216 -16.10 -13.73 12.43
CA GLU A 216 -16.67 -12.60 11.69
C GLU A 216 -15.57 -11.79 10.97
N MET A 217 -14.44 -11.52 11.63
CA MET A 217 -13.32 -10.79 11.02
C MET A 217 -12.67 -11.59 9.88
N LEU A 218 -12.55 -12.91 10.01
CA LEU A 218 -12.04 -13.77 8.93
C LEU A 218 -12.98 -13.78 7.73
N ASP A 219 -14.29 -13.94 7.95
CA ASP A 219 -15.30 -13.90 6.89
C ASP A 219 -15.30 -12.55 6.16
N MET A 220 -15.21 -11.44 6.91
CA MET A 220 -15.14 -10.08 6.38
C MET A 220 -13.98 -9.89 5.38
N VAL A 221 -12.84 -10.52 5.61
CA VAL A 221 -11.69 -10.49 4.68
C VAL A 221 -11.70 -11.64 3.67
N GLY A 222 -12.79 -12.39 3.57
CA GLY A 222 -12.98 -13.50 2.62
C GLY A 222 -12.09 -14.71 2.91
N LEU A 223 -11.89 -15.02 4.19
CA LEU A 223 -11.21 -16.23 4.67
C LEU A 223 -12.18 -17.08 5.48
N ASP A 224 -12.08 -18.41 5.31
CA ASP A 224 -12.86 -19.37 6.09
C ASP A 224 -12.51 -19.20 7.59
N PRO A 225 -13.51 -19.22 8.51
CA PRO A 225 -13.29 -19.19 9.95
C PRO A 225 -12.32 -20.27 10.48
N ASP A 226 -12.18 -21.40 9.80
CA ASP A 226 -11.24 -22.47 10.16
C ASP A 226 -9.77 -22.03 10.06
N PHE A 227 -9.48 -20.94 9.35
CA PHE A 227 -8.16 -20.33 9.34
C PHE A 227 -7.70 -19.87 10.73
N ALA A 228 -8.62 -19.63 11.66
CA ALA A 228 -8.28 -19.21 13.03
C ALA A 228 -7.27 -20.14 13.74
N THR A 229 -7.22 -21.42 13.35
CA THR A 229 -6.32 -22.41 13.95
C THR A 229 -4.97 -22.54 13.23
N ARG A 230 -4.82 -21.95 12.04
CA ARG A 230 -3.59 -22.00 11.24
C ARG A 230 -2.53 -21.08 11.79
N TYR A 231 -1.27 -21.39 11.46
CA TYR A 231 -0.12 -20.56 11.78
C TYR A 231 0.31 -19.71 10.55
N PRO A 232 0.99 -18.58 10.75
CA PRO A 232 1.41 -17.71 9.64
C PRO A 232 2.21 -18.41 8.54
N HIS A 233 3.04 -19.40 8.89
CA HIS A 233 3.85 -20.15 7.90
C HIS A 233 3.02 -21.09 7.00
N GLU A 234 1.78 -21.42 7.38
CA GLU A 234 0.85 -22.25 6.59
C GLU A 234 0.03 -21.44 5.57
N LEU A 235 0.28 -20.13 5.48
CA LEU A 235 -0.52 -19.18 4.71
C LEU A 235 0.29 -18.55 3.57
N SER A 236 -0.40 -18.26 2.45
CA SER A 236 0.18 -17.44 1.38
C SER A 236 0.38 -15.98 1.83
N GLY A 237 1.18 -15.19 1.09
CA GLY A 237 1.37 -13.77 1.35
C GLY A 237 0.05 -13.00 1.42
N GLY A 238 -0.83 -13.20 0.44
CA GLY A 238 -2.14 -12.54 0.41
C GLY A 238 -3.08 -12.96 1.54
N GLN A 239 -3.02 -14.23 1.98
CA GLN A 239 -3.79 -14.68 3.15
C GLN A 239 -3.29 -14.02 4.43
N ARG A 240 -1.97 -13.92 4.62
CA ARG A 240 -1.38 -13.19 5.75
C ARG A 240 -1.77 -11.72 5.75
N GLN A 241 -1.76 -11.08 4.58
CA GLN A 241 -2.18 -9.69 4.45
C GLN A 241 -3.63 -9.50 4.86
N ARG A 242 -4.54 -10.37 4.41
CA ARG A 242 -5.96 -10.33 4.80
C ARG A 242 -6.13 -10.51 6.31
N ILE A 243 -5.34 -11.37 6.96
CA ILE A 243 -5.35 -11.53 8.41
C ILE A 243 -4.84 -10.27 9.13
N SER A 244 -3.80 -9.62 8.60
CA SER A 244 -3.33 -8.33 9.14
C SER A 244 -4.40 -7.26 9.05
N ILE A 245 -5.16 -7.22 7.95
CA ILE A 245 -6.32 -6.33 7.79
C ILE A 245 -7.43 -6.70 8.78
N ALA A 246 -7.78 -7.99 8.92
CA ALA A 246 -8.79 -8.46 9.89
C ALA A 246 -8.44 -8.08 11.32
N ARG A 247 -7.16 -8.24 11.72
CA ARG A 247 -6.65 -7.81 13.02
C ARG A 247 -6.79 -6.32 13.24
N ALA A 248 -6.47 -5.52 12.22
CA ALA A 248 -6.58 -4.06 12.29
C ALA A 248 -8.04 -3.60 12.41
N LEU A 249 -8.98 -4.29 11.76
CA LEU A 249 -10.42 -4.01 11.81
C LEU A 249 -11.10 -4.50 13.09
N ALA A 250 -10.47 -5.39 13.86
CA ALA A 250 -11.07 -5.95 15.08
C ALA A 250 -11.44 -4.89 16.11
N VAL A 251 -10.73 -3.76 16.16
CA VAL A 251 -11.02 -2.63 17.04
C VAL A 251 -12.05 -1.65 16.48
N GLN A 252 -12.57 -1.87 15.26
CA GLN A 252 -13.51 -0.99 14.56
C GLN A 252 -12.98 0.46 14.47
N PRO A 253 -11.82 0.66 13.81
CA PRO A 253 -11.21 1.98 13.74
C PRO A 253 -12.02 2.92 12.83
N ASP A 254 -11.98 4.23 13.10
CA ASP A 254 -12.50 5.26 12.19
C ASP A 254 -11.49 5.53 11.05
N LEU A 255 -10.19 5.44 11.36
CA LEU A 255 -9.08 5.63 10.42
C LEU A 255 -8.22 4.38 10.37
N LEU A 256 -8.04 3.81 9.18
CA LEU A 256 -7.10 2.73 8.92
C LEU A 256 -5.90 3.26 8.12
N ILE A 257 -4.72 3.15 8.69
CA ILE A 257 -3.46 3.48 8.03
C ILE A 257 -2.94 2.21 7.35
N LEU A 258 -2.69 2.31 6.05
CA LEU A 258 -2.18 1.23 5.21
C LEU A 258 -0.76 1.62 4.77
N ASP A 259 0.26 1.17 5.52
CA ASP A 259 1.66 1.51 5.24
C ASP A 259 2.26 0.44 4.33
N GLU A 260 2.36 0.76 3.03
CA GLU A 260 2.84 -0.14 1.97
C GLU A 260 2.20 -1.54 2.02
N ALA A 261 0.94 -1.59 2.42
CA ALA A 261 0.22 -2.82 2.77
C ALA A 261 0.06 -3.83 1.61
N THR A 262 0.42 -3.47 0.37
CA THR A 262 0.33 -4.35 -0.79
C THR A 262 1.65 -4.52 -1.53
N ALA A 263 2.74 -3.88 -1.09
CA ALA A 263 4.01 -3.84 -1.81
C ALA A 263 4.73 -5.20 -1.93
N ALA A 264 4.52 -6.10 -0.97
CA ALA A 264 5.16 -7.41 -0.95
C ALA A 264 4.31 -8.53 -1.60
N LEU A 265 3.25 -8.16 -2.33
CA LEU A 265 2.32 -9.11 -2.94
C LEU A 265 2.55 -9.16 -4.46
N ASP A 266 2.37 -10.34 -5.06
CA ASP A 266 2.30 -10.44 -6.51
C ASP A 266 1.08 -9.68 -7.06
N VAL A 267 1.16 -9.27 -8.33
CA VAL A 267 0.19 -8.37 -8.99
C VAL A 267 -1.25 -8.88 -8.86
N SER A 268 -1.47 -10.20 -9.04
CA SER A 268 -2.81 -10.78 -9.00
C SER A 268 -3.40 -10.79 -7.59
N VAL A 269 -2.58 -11.04 -6.59
CA VAL A 269 -2.96 -11.02 -5.17
C VAL A 269 -3.13 -9.58 -4.70
N GLN A 270 -2.27 -8.66 -5.14
CA GLN A 270 -2.39 -7.22 -4.88
C GLN A 270 -3.74 -6.69 -5.34
N ALA A 271 -4.14 -6.97 -6.58
CA ALA A 271 -5.43 -6.55 -7.12
C ALA A 271 -6.60 -7.01 -6.23
N LYS A 272 -6.61 -8.29 -5.80
CA LYS A 272 -7.65 -8.85 -4.93
C LYS A 272 -7.68 -8.21 -3.54
N VAL A 273 -6.52 -7.78 -3.01
CA VAL A 273 -6.45 -7.07 -1.71
C VAL A 273 -6.94 -5.63 -1.87
N LEU A 274 -6.64 -4.96 -2.98
CA LEU A 274 -7.16 -3.61 -3.27
C LEU A 274 -8.69 -3.63 -3.45
N ASP A 275 -9.24 -4.63 -4.16
CA ASP A 275 -10.69 -4.82 -4.27
C ASP A 275 -11.34 -5.07 -2.91
N LEU A 276 -10.72 -5.88 -2.06
CA LEU A 276 -11.16 -6.11 -0.69
C LEU A 276 -11.19 -4.80 0.11
N LEU A 277 -10.13 -3.98 0.05
CA LEU A 277 -10.06 -2.70 0.75
C LEU A 277 -11.12 -1.71 0.24
N ALA A 278 -11.34 -1.63 -1.08
CA ALA A 278 -12.39 -0.79 -1.65
C ALA A 278 -13.79 -1.23 -1.17
N ARG A 279 -14.09 -2.53 -1.18
CA ARG A 279 -15.34 -3.09 -0.66
C ARG A 279 -15.54 -2.79 0.83
N LEU A 280 -14.49 -3.01 1.65
CA LEU A 280 -14.55 -2.72 3.09
C LEU A 280 -14.74 -1.23 3.37
N GLN A 281 -14.18 -0.35 2.56
CA GLN A 281 -14.41 1.09 2.67
C GLN A 281 -15.88 1.44 2.43
N ASP A 282 -16.48 0.91 1.36
CA ASP A 282 -17.88 1.13 1.02
C ASP A 282 -18.84 0.56 2.10
N GLU A 283 -18.60 -0.68 2.55
CA GLU A 283 -19.47 -1.39 3.49
C GLU A 283 -19.41 -0.84 4.93
N LEU A 284 -18.21 -0.43 5.36
CA LEU A 284 -17.95 0.00 6.75
C LEU A 284 -17.74 1.52 6.88
N ASN A 285 -17.83 2.27 5.77
CA ASN A 285 -17.54 3.71 5.70
C ASN A 285 -16.15 4.06 6.30
N LEU A 286 -15.14 3.23 5.99
CA LEU A 286 -13.78 3.39 6.52
C LEU A 286 -13.07 4.57 5.86
N THR A 287 -12.28 5.26 6.64
CA THR A 287 -11.38 6.31 6.15
C THR A 287 -9.96 5.75 6.08
N TYR A 288 -9.24 6.01 4.99
CA TYR A 288 -7.89 5.48 4.80
C TYR A 288 -6.83 6.58 4.71
N LEU A 289 -5.69 6.33 5.34
CA LEU A 289 -4.41 6.92 4.97
C LEU A 289 -3.60 5.83 4.26
N PHE A 290 -3.49 5.93 2.93
CA PHE A 290 -2.84 4.93 2.10
C PHE A 290 -1.43 5.39 1.74
N ILE A 291 -0.42 4.76 2.31
CA ILE A 291 0.99 5.05 2.06
C ILE A 291 1.52 4.04 1.05
N GLY A 292 2.13 4.53 -0.03
CA GLY A 292 2.68 3.65 -1.05
C GLY A 292 3.73 4.33 -1.92
N HIS A 293 4.48 3.52 -2.64
CA HIS A 293 5.42 3.95 -3.66
C HIS A 293 4.93 3.63 -5.09
N ASP A 294 3.93 2.74 -5.23
CA ASP A 294 3.27 2.45 -6.51
C ASP A 294 2.20 3.51 -6.78
N LEU A 295 2.50 4.43 -7.71
CA LEU A 295 1.63 5.57 -8.03
C LEU A 295 0.34 5.14 -8.73
N ALA A 296 0.33 4.02 -9.47
CA ALA A 296 -0.88 3.51 -10.08
C ALA A 296 -1.87 2.94 -9.03
N VAL A 297 -1.33 2.29 -7.99
CA VAL A 297 -2.14 1.87 -6.83
C VAL A 297 -2.69 3.10 -6.09
N ILE A 298 -1.87 4.12 -5.89
CA ILE A 298 -2.30 5.37 -5.24
C ILE A 298 -3.40 6.06 -6.03
N GLU A 299 -3.26 6.18 -7.35
CA GLU A 299 -4.30 6.75 -8.22
C GLU A 299 -5.63 6.01 -8.07
N ARG A 300 -5.58 4.67 -8.14
CA ARG A 300 -6.76 3.82 -8.02
C ARG A 300 -7.49 3.95 -6.67
N MET A 301 -6.74 4.12 -5.58
CA MET A 301 -7.30 4.06 -4.22
C MET A 301 -7.58 5.42 -3.59
N SER A 302 -6.97 6.50 -4.09
CA SER A 302 -6.92 7.77 -3.36
C SER A 302 -7.85 8.83 -3.95
N HIS A 303 -8.58 9.51 -3.07
CA HIS A 303 -9.41 10.67 -3.42
C HIS A 303 -8.58 11.95 -3.47
N ASP A 304 -7.71 12.12 -2.48
CA ASP A 304 -6.73 13.21 -2.39
C ASP A 304 -5.33 12.60 -2.25
N VAL A 305 -4.30 13.30 -2.72
CA VAL A 305 -2.91 12.84 -2.64
C VAL A 305 -2.03 13.93 -2.06
N LEU A 306 -1.18 13.53 -1.11
CA LEU A 306 -0.13 14.33 -0.49
C LEU A 306 1.24 13.81 -0.91
N VAL A 307 2.01 14.65 -1.60
CA VAL A 307 3.37 14.35 -2.04
C VAL A 307 4.35 14.90 -1.01
N LEU A 308 5.21 14.03 -0.47
CA LEU A 308 6.27 14.38 0.47
C LEU A 308 7.65 14.27 -0.16
N GLN A 309 8.50 15.24 0.10
CA GLN A 309 9.92 15.20 -0.20
C GLN A 309 10.72 15.73 0.99
N SER A 310 11.69 14.95 1.47
CA SER A 310 12.58 15.35 2.58
C SER A 310 11.83 15.89 3.81
N GLY A 311 10.73 15.25 4.17
CA GLY A 311 9.91 15.59 5.34
C GLY A 311 8.92 16.72 5.13
N ARG A 312 8.84 17.34 3.96
CA ARG A 312 7.97 18.48 3.65
C ARG A 312 6.92 18.16 2.61
N THR A 313 5.79 18.84 2.69
CA THR A 313 4.76 18.81 1.65
C THR A 313 5.27 19.51 0.40
N VAL A 314 5.28 18.81 -0.74
CA VAL A 314 5.56 19.37 -2.06
C VAL A 314 4.27 19.77 -2.74
N GLU A 315 3.28 18.86 -2.75
CA GLU A 315 2.01 19.07 -3.40
C GLU A 315 0.90 18.34 -2.65
N TYR A 316 -0.29 18.96 -2.54
CA TYR A 316 -1.47 18.36 -1.94
C TYR A 316 -2.71 18.75 -2.74
N ARG A 317 -3.32 17.78 -3.41
CA ARG A 317 -4.46 18.00 -4.33
C ARG A 317 -5.35 16.78 -4.40
N SER A 318 -6.52 16.94 -5.08
CA SER A 318 -7.30 15.79 -5.49
C SER A 318 -6.48 14.84 -6.39
N ALA A 319 -6.70 13.55 -6.28
CA ALA A 319 -5.98 12.56 -7.10
C ALA A 319 -6.13 12.88 -8.60
N THR A 320 -7.35 13.17 -9.05
CA THR A 320 -7.64 13.51 -10.45
C THR A 320 -6.78 14.67 -10.96
N GLU A 321 -6.67 15.75 -10.17
CA GLU A 321 -5.86 16.92 -10.57
C GLU A 321 -4.37 16.61 -10.54
N LEU A 322 -3.89 15.93 -9.50
CA LEU A 322 -2.47 15.62 -9.32
C LEU A 322 -1.95 14.70 -10.44
N PHE A 323 -2.72 13.67 -10.80
CA PHE A 323 -2.30 12.72 -11.85
C PHE A 323 -2.47 13.29 -13.26
N SER A 324 -3.48 14.15 -13.52
CA SER A 324 -3.70 14.74 -14.86
C SER A 324 -2.86 15.99 -15.11
N ALA A 325 -2.62 16.82 -14.10
CA ALA A 325 -1.97 18.12 -14.25
C ALA A 325 -1.12 18.49 -13.01
N PRO A 326 -0.02 17.76 -12.74
CA PRO A 326 0.86 18.03 -11.60
C PRO A 326 1.51 19.41 -11.72
N GLU A 327 1.48 20.19 -10.63
CA GLU A 327 2.01 21.56 -10.62
C GLU A 327 3.51 21.61 -10.29
N GLN A 328 3.99 20.67 -9.48
CA GLN A 328 5.36 20.68 -9.00
C GLN A 328 6.29 19.83 -9.87
N ASP A 329 7.52 20.31 -10.09
CA ASP A 329 8.52 19.57 -10.89
C ASP A 329 8.85 18.20 -10.29
N TYR A 330 8.90 18.10 -8.98
CA TYR A 330 9.13 16.84 -8.29
C TYR A 330 7.99 15.83 -8.53
N THR A 331 6.73 16.27 -8.46
CA THR A 331 5.58 15.42 -8.77
C THR A 331 5.60 14.95 -10.22
N ARG A 332 5.94 15.85 -11.17
CA ARG A 332 6.12 15.49 -12.58
C ARG A 332 7.21 14.44 -12.77
N ALA A 333 8.34 14.61 -12.08
CA ALA A 333 9.45 13.64 -12.13
C ALA A 333 9.06 12.27 -11.59
N LEU A 334 8.32 12.22 -10.45
CA LEU A 334 7.80 10.97 -9.89
C LEU A 334 6.86 10.25 -10.86
N LEU A 335 5.93 10.97 -11.48
CA LEU A 335 4.97 10.41 -12.45
C LEU A 335 5.67 9.93 -13.72
N ALA A 336 6.66 10.67 -14.21
CA ALA A 336 7.46 10.30 -15.40
C ALA A 336 8.33 9.05 -15.15
N ALA A 337 8.64 8.71 -13.90
CA ALA A 337 9.41 7.53 -13.55
C ALA A 337 8.56 6.24 -13.48
N VAL A 338 7.23 6.34 -13.56
CA VAL A 338 6.33 5.17 -13.59
C VAL A 338 6.50 4.43 -14.92
N PRO A 339 6.76 3.12 -14.90
CA PRO A 339 6.89 2.34 -16.14
C PRO A 339 5.61 2.43 -17.00
N PRO A 340 5.77 2.58 -18.33
CA PRO A 340 4.64 2.74 -19.23
C PRO A 340 3.74 1.48 -19.25
N ALA A 341 2.46 1.67 -19.59
CA ALA A 341 1.49 0.60 -19.69
C ALA A 341 1.87 -0.47 -20.73
N ARG A 342 2.53 -0.06 -21.81
CA ARG A 342 3.00 -0.93 -22.90
C ARG A 342 4.52 -0.96 -22.97
N PRO A 343 5.09 -2.08 -23.45
CA PRO A 343 6.53 -2.16 -23.70
C PRO A 343 7.02 -1.02 -24.59
N THR A 344 8.17 -0.44 -24.22
CA THR A 344 8.83 0.60 -25.02
C THR A 344 9.69 0.03 -26.13
N ARG A 345 9.93 -1.28 -26.13
CA ARG A 345 10.70 -2.01 -27.15
C ARG A 345 9.74 -2.75 -28.10
N SER A 346 9.87 -2.47 -29.36
CA SER A 346 9.24 -3.18 -30.47
C SER A 346 10.12 -4.33 -30.96
#